data_371f673644973952ec5234579cf57f05
#
_entry.id   371f673644973952ec5234579cf57f05
#
_cell.length_a   1.000
_cell.length_b   1.000
_cell.length_c   1.000
_cell.angle_alpha   90.00
_cell.angle_beta   90.00
_cell.angle_gamma   90.00
#
_symmetry.space_group_name_H-M   'P 1'
#
loop_
_entity.id
_entity.type
_entity.pdbx_description
1 polymer ?
#
loop_
_entity_poly.entity_id
_entity_poly.type
_entity_poly.pdbx_seq_one_letter_code
_entity_poly.pdbx_strand_id
1 'polypeptide(L)'
;MSCTVIVGGFFGDEGKGKIAAYLAVKDKPDICVRGGNGPNAGHTVIHDGVQYSLRLIPSGFVNPSTRLLIGPGVPVDPTVLLDELRKTDSERRIEVDNQCAIVEPRHKEQESRSDHLSKKVGSTKSGVGACNAERALRMAKLAQQIPSLKPYVGDTVGEIQKALSENKKIMIEGTQGTFLSLYHGTYPYVTSKDTTASAACADVGVGPTQVDEVIVIFKAYVTRVGEGPLEGQLEREEVARRGWTEFGTVTGRERRAAPFDFKLAKRAIQLNGATQIALTKLDVLFPSAKGKKRLDELNREAREFVSKIEQETGVPVTLIGTGPGEEDIIDRRRNSAAMALRPVLERTKNQTGRG
;
A
#
# COMPACT_ATOMS: atom_id res chain seq x y z
N MET A 1 -14.81 8.87 14.06
CA MET A 1 -14.32 9.13 12.68
C MET A 1 -13.01 8.39 12.55
N SER A 2 -12.75 7.69 11.46
CA SER A 2 -11.45 7.07 11.24
C SER A 2 -11.21 7.00 9.74
N CYS A 3 -10.36 7.91 9.24
CA CYS A 3 -9.82 7.84 7.89
C CYS A 3 -8.37 7.35 8.00
N THR A 4 -8.13 6.13 7.56
CA THR A 4 -6.82 5.47 7.63
C THR A 4 -6.22 5.35 6.25
N VAL A 5 -4.97 5.80 6.09
CA VAL A 5 -4.20 5.67 4.84
C VAL A 5 -3.14 4.60 4.99
N ILE A 6 -3.06 3.69 4.02
CA ILE A 6 -2.10 2.58 4.00
C ILE A 6 -1.15 2.75 2.81
N VAL A 7 0.16 2.86 3.07
CA VAL A 7 1.20 3.02 2.03
C VAL A 7 2.40 2.12 2.29
N GLY A 8 3.17 1.84 1.24
CA GLY A 8 4.41 1.09 1.34
C GLY A 8 5.59 1.99 1.71
N GLY A 9 6.49 1.49 2.56
CA GLY A 9 7.61 2.27 3.09
C GLY A 9 8.89 2.22 2.24
N PHE A 10 9.09 1.18 1.40
CA PHE A 10 10.30 1.00 0.61
C PHE A 10 10.04 1.08 -0.91
N PHE A 11 10.27 -0.02 -1.63
CA PHE A 11 10.18 -0.10 -3.10
C PHE A 11 8.98 -0.93 -3.58
N GLY A 12 7.91 -1.01 -2.79
CA GLY A 12 6.76 -1.86 -3.08
C GLY A 12 6.91 -3.28 -2.54
N ASP A 13 5.82 -4.05 -2.69
CA ASP A 13 5.76 -5.46 -2.26
C ASP A 13 5.95 -5.69 -0.74
N GLU A 14 5.62 -4.66 0.08
CA GLU A 14 5.68 -4.74 1.55
C GLU A 14 4.49 -5.48 2.17
N GLY A 15 3.52 -5.95 1.36
CA GLY A 15 2.35 -6.67 1.86
C GLY A 15 1.15 -5.78 2.20
N LYS A 16 0.96 -4.69 1.46
CA LYS A 16 -0.21 -3.79 1.62
C LYS A 16 -1.53 -4.52 1.54
N GLY A 17 -1.68 -5.42 0.55
CA GLY A 17 -2.90 -6.22 0.40
C GLY A 17 -3.23 -7.04 1.65
N LYS A 18 -2.24 -7.71 2.26
CA LYS A 18 -2.41 -8.46 3.50
C LYS A 18 -2.89 -7.56 4.65
N ILE A 19 -2.23 -6.41 4.86
CA ILE A 19 -2.58 -5.50 5.95
C ILE A 19 -3.95 -4.89 5.72
N ALA A 20 -4.27 -4.45 4.50
CA ALA A 20 -5.58 -3.91 4.15
C ALA A 20 -6.70 -4.95 4.34
N ALA A 21 -6.48 -6.21 3.92
CA ALA A 21 -7.41 -7.31 4.14
C ALA A 21 -7.63 -7.58 5.65
N TYR A 22 -6.56 -7.65 6.44
CA TYR A 22 -6.67 -7.80 7.89
C TYR A 22 -7.52 -6.69 8.52
N LEU A 23 -7.24 -5.43 8.16
CA LEU A 23 -7.98 -4.28 8.68
C LEU A 23 -9.45 -4.29 8.22
N ALA A 24 -9.72 -4.73 7.00
CA ALA A 24 -11.07 -4.86 6.49
C ALA A 24 -11.92 -5.87 7.29
N VAL A 25 -11.32 -7.00 7.67
CA VAL A 25 -11.98 -8.00 8.51
C VAL A 25 -12.11 -7.51 9.96
N LYS A 26 -11.05 -6.92 10.50
CA LYS A 26 -10.96 -6.56 11.93
C LYS A 26 -11.70 -5.28 12.28
N ASP A 27 -11.52 -4.22 11.49
CA ASP A 27 -12.03 -2.87 11.80
C ASP A 27 -13.33 -2.56 11.06
N LYS A 28 -13.65 -3.37 10.02
CA LYS A 28 -14.87 -3.29 9.21
C LYS A 28 -15.10 -1.86 8.71
N PRO A 29 -14.20 -1.31 7.87
CA PRO A 29 -14.42 0.01 7.29
C PRO A 29 -15.70 0.00 6.44
N ASP A 30 -16.44 1.10 6.46
CA ASP A 30 -17.61 1.29 5.60
C ASP A 30 -17.18 1.37 4.14
N ILE A 31 -16.05 2.04 3.88
CA ILE A 31 -15.47 2.21 2.54
C ILE A 31 -14.00 1.80 2.55
N CYS A 32 -13.60 1.03 1.53
CA CYS A 32 -12.21 0.82 1.15
C CYS A 32 -11.98 1.38 -0.25
N VAL A 33 -11.09 2.37 -0.38
CA VAL A 33 -10.85 3.05 -1.64
C VAL A 33 -9.40 2.84 -2.11
N ARG A 34 -9.24 2.51 -3.40
CA ARG A 34 -7.95 2.46 -4.09
C ARG A 34 -7.51 3.87 -4.46
N GLY A 35 -6.36 4.30 -3.94
CA GLY A 35 -5.58 5.44 -4.43
C GLY A 35 -4.27 4.96 -5.05
N GLY A 36 -3.51 5.87 -5.66
CA GLY A 36 -2.20 5.58 -6.25
C GLY A 36 -2.26 5.18 -7.72
N ASN A 37 -1.38 4.27 -8.13
CA ASN A 37 -1.32 3.82 -9.51
C ASN A 37 -2.33 2.69 -9.80
N GLY A 38 -2.45 2.37 -11.09
CA GLY A 38 -3.40 1.42 -11.64
C GLY A 38 -2.83 -0.01 -11.76
N PRO A 39 -3.03 -0.67 -12.93
CA PRO A 39 -2.78 -2.10 -13.11
C PRO A 39 -1.30 -2.53 -13.10
N ASN A 40 -0.36 -1.62 -12.89
CA ASN A 40 1.05 -1.92 -12.59
C ASN A 40 1.29 -2.25 -11.10
N ALA A 41 0.31 -2.01 -10.23
CA ALA A 41 0.34 -2.47 -8.84
C ALA A 41 0.01 -3.96 -8.76
N GLY A 42 0.49 -4.63 -7.72
CA GLY A 42 0.15 -6.03 -7.41
C GLY A 42 -0.04 -6.18 -5.90
N HIS A 43 -1.27 -6.50 -5.50
CA HIS A 43 -1.61 -6.77 -4.10
C HIS A 43 -2.02 -8.22 -3.96
N THR A 44 -1.23 -8.98 -3.21
CA THR A 44 -1.56 -10.38 -2.89
C THR A 44 -2.30 -10.42 -1.56
N VAL A 45 -3.46 -11.07 -1.56
CA VAL A 45 -4.28 -11.35 -0.38
C VAL A 45 -4.47 -12.87 -0.32
N ILE A 46 -4.28 -13.46 0.87
CA ILE A 46 -4.68 -14.83 1.14
C ILE A 46 -5.82 -14.77 2.15
N HIS A 47 -7.01 -15.14 1.71
CA HIS A 47 -8.24 -15.11 2.50
C HIS A 47 -8.96 -16.45 2.39
N ASP A 48 -9.34 -17.04 3.51
CA ASP A 48 -9.96 -18.37 3.59
C ASP A 48 -9.20 -19.44 2.79
N GLY A 49 -7.87 -19.39 2.83
CA GLY A 49 -6.98 -20.32 2.11
C GLY A 49 -6.86 -20.07 0.60
N VAL A 50 -7.58 -19.09 0.04
CA VAL A 50 -7.52 -18.73 -1.38
C VAL A 50 -6.59 -17.53 -1.58
N GLN A 51 -5.69 -17.62 -2.55
CA GLN A 51 -4.81 -16.51 -2.92
C GLN A 51 -5.41 -15.68 -4.06
N TYR A 52 -5.55 -14.39 -3.81
CA TYR A 52 -5.96 -13.37 -4.77
C TYR A 52 -4.77 -12.49 -5.13
N SER A 53 -4.55 -12.27 -6.43
CA SER A 53 -3.55 -11.35 -6.96
C SER A 53 -4.26 -10.20 -7.66
N LEU A 54 -4.40 -9.05 -6.97
CA LEU A 54 -5.21 -7.93 -7.39
C LEU A 54 -4.35 -6.76 -7.86
N ARG A 55 -4.83 -6.03 -8.84
CA ARG A 55 -4.19 -4.82 -9.39
C ARG A 55 -5.02 -3.57 -9.15
N LEU A 56 -6.34 -3.69 -9.24
CA LEU A 56 -7.29 -2.57 -9.19
C LEU A 56 -8.27 -2.68 -8.02
N ILE A 57 -8.84 -3.86 -7.77
CA ILE A 57 -9.81 -4.04 -6.69
C ILE A 57 -9.13 -3.79 -5.34
N PRO A 58 -9.70 -2.94 -4.47
CA PRO A 58 -9.20 -2.75 -3.10
C PRO A 58 -9.21 -4.05 -2.31
N SER A 59 -8.17 -4.29 -1.52
CA SER A 59 -8.03 -5.51 -0.70
C SER A 59 -9.10 -5.65 0.39
N GLY A 60 -9.88 -4.60 0.64
CA GLY A 60 -11.07 -4.63 1.47
C GLY A 60 -12.22 -5.49 0.95
N PHE A 61 -12.09 -6.07 -0.26
CA PHE A 61 -13.09 -6.98 -0.83
C PHE A 61 -13.39 -8.19 0.05
N VAL A 62 -12.44 -8.61 0.89
CA VAL A 62 -12.59 -9.74 1.82
C VAL A 62 -13.72 -9.54 2.84
N ASN A 63 -14.11 -8.30 3.12
CA ASN A 63 -15.27 -8.00 3.96
C ASN A 63 -16.48 -7.69 3.07
N PRO A 64 -17.52 -8.55 3.04
CA PRO A 64 -18.65 -8.38 2.12
C PRO A 64 -19.51 -7.14 2.43
N SER A 65 -19.42 -6.57 3.62
CA SER A 65 -20.14 -5.34 3.99
C SER A 65 -19.41 -4.05 3.60
N THR A 66 -18.13 -4.12 3.20
CA THR A 66 -17.35 -2.96 2.82
C THR A 66 -17.66 -2.50 1.40
N ARG A 67 -17.99 -1.25 1.21
CA ARG A 67 -18.11 -0.59 -0.08
C ARG A 67 -16.72 -0.40 -0.70
N LEU A 68 -16.55 -0.70 -1.97
CA LEU A 68 -15.27 -0.63 -2.67
C LEU A 68 -15.27 0.52 -3.67
N LEU A 69 -14.24 1.37 -3.64
CA LEU A 69 -14.14 2.50 -4.54
C LEU A 69 -12.77 2.51 -5.23
N ILE A 70 -12.73 3.04 -6.45
CA ILE A 70 -11.49 3.38 -7.17
C ILE A 70 -11.52 4.88 -7.42
N GLY A 71 -10.57 5.62 -6.80
CA GLY A 71 -10.53 7.07 -6.85
C GLY A 71 -10.08 7.64 -8.20
N PRO A 72 -10.41 8.92 -8.50
CA PRO A 72 -10.18 9.57 -9.81
C PRO A 72 -8.71 9.62 -10.24
N GLY A 73 -7.78 9.54 -9.29
CA GLY A 73 -6.35 9.53 -9.58
C GLY A 73 -5.82 8.19 -10.09
N VAL A 74 -6.62 7.11 -10.09
CA VAL A 74 -6.19 5.76 -10.48
C VAL A 74 -6.44 5.51 -11.96
N PRO A 75 -5.39 5.20 -12.77
CA PRO A 75 -5.60 4.71 -14.13
C PRO A 75 -6.21 3.31 -14.11
N VAL A 76 -7.26 3.10 -14.91
CA VAL A 76 -8.03 1.86 -14.96
C VAL A 76 -7.87 1.15 -16.29
N ASP A 77 -7.49 -0.12 -16.25
CA ASP A 77 -7.59 -1.05 -17.39
C ASP A 77 -8.93 -1.80 -17.29
N PRO A 78 -9.89 -1.57 -18.22
CA PRO A 78 -11.21 -2.18 -18.13
C PRO A 78 -11.18 -3.71 -18.15
N THR A 79 -10.25 -4.30 -18.90
CA THR A 79 -10.13 -5.77 -18.99
C THR A 79 -9.67 -6.36 -17.64
N VAL A 80 -8.68 -5.74 -17.03
CA VAL A 80 -8.18 -6.15 -15.70
C VAL A 80 -9.26 -5.99 -14.64
N LEU A 81 -9.95 -4.85 -14.64
CA LEU A 81 -11.01 -4.57 -13.66
C LEU A 81 -12.14 -5.59 -13.75
N LEU A 82 -12.69 -5.83 -14.94
CA LEU A 82 -13.81 -6.75 -15.12
C LEU A 82 -13.44 -8.21 -14.79
N ASP A 83 -12.19 -8.61 -15.02
CA ASP A 83 -11.70 -9.93 -14.62
C ASP A 83 -11.59 -10.03 -13.08
N GLU A 84 -11.04 -9.02 -12.41
CA GLU A 84 -10.92 -9.00 -10.96
C GLU A 84 -12.27 -8.91 -10.24
N LEU A 85 -13.25 -8.16 -10.79
CA LEU A 85 -14.61 -8.10 -10.24
C LEU A 85 -15.23 -9.48 -10.12
N ARG A 86 -15.15 -10.26 -11.21
CA ARG A 86 -15.67 -11.64 -11.23
C ARG A 86 -14.96 -12.56 -10.23
N LYS A 87 -13.61 -12.41 -10.09
CA LYS A 87 -12.80 -13.22 -9.17
C LYS A 87 -13.09 -12.93 -7.71
N THR A 88 -13.54 -11.71 -7.39
CA THR A 88 -13.77 -11.25 -6.01
C THR A 88 -15.24 -11.12 -5.64
N ASP A 89 -16.17 -11.44 -6.55
CA ASP A 89 -17.63 -11.25 -6.39
C ASP A 89 -17.95 -9.82 -5.87
N SER A 90 -17.36 -8.83 -6.55
CA SER A 90 -17.43 -7.42 -6.11
C SER A 90 -18.29 -6.52 -6.98
N GLU A 91 -18.96 -7.05 -8.03
CA GLU A 91 -19.71 -6.27 -9.04
C GLU A 91 -20.79 -5.37 -8.44
N ARG A 92 -21.43 -5.82 -7.34
CA ARG A 92 -22.56 -5.10 -6.72
C ARG A 92 -22.14 -4.00 -5.76
N ARG A 93 -20.86 -3.92 -5.38
CA ARG A 93 -20.38 -3.03 -4.31
C ARG A 93 -19.14 -2.23 -4.69
N ILE A 94 -18.73 -2.27 -5.96
CA ILE A 94 -17.65 -1.44 -6.52
C ILE A 94 -18.21 -0.19 -7.18
N GLU A 95 -17.47 0.90 -7.07
CA GLU A 95 -17.65 2.07 -7.93
C GLU A 95 -16.29 2.60 -8.36
N VAL A 96 -16.22 3.00 -9.62
CA VAL A 96 -15.05 3.59 -10.28
C VAL A 96 -15.37 5.06 -10.54
N ASP A 97 -14.48 5.95 -10.13
CA ASP A 97 -14.70 7.36 -10.38
C ASP A 97 -14.83 7.67 -11.86
N ASN A 98 -15.80 8.51 -12.21
CA ASN A 98 -16.08 8.91 -13.56
C ASN A 98 -14.87 9.59 -14.24
N GLN A 99 -13.95 10.15 -13.47
CA GLN A 99 -12.72 10.83 -13.90
C GLN A 99 -11.49 9.90 -13.99
N CYS A 100 -11.58 8.62 -13.67
CA CYS A 100 -10.45 7.69 -13.82
C CYS A 100 -9.97 7.68 -15.28
N ALA A 101 -8.66 7.84 -15.50
CA ALA A 101 -8.07 7.70 -16.83
C ALA A 101 -8.04 6.22 -17.28
N ILE A 102 -8.23 5.96 -18.56
CA ILE A 102 -8.31 4.61 -19.11
C ILE A 102 -6.97 4.19 -19.72
N VAL A 103 -6.46 3.07 -19.24
CA VAL A 103 -5.32 2.40 -19.87
C VAL A 103 -5.79 1.65 -21.11
N GLU A 104 -5.38 2.13 -22.28
CA GLU A 104 -5.69 1.53 -23.57
C GLU A 104 -4.56 0.60 -24.07
N PRO A 105 -4.81 -0.33 -25.01
CA PRO A 105 -3.78 -1.21 -25.57
C PRO A 105 -2.57 -0.45 -26.15
N ARG A 106 -2.78 0.72 -26.75
CA ARG A 106 -1.71 1.58 -27.31
C ARG A 106 -0.74 2.07 -26.23
N HIS A 107 -1.18 2.28 -25.00
CA HIS A 107 -0.29 2.65 -23.88
C HIS A 107 0.67 1.52 -23.51
N LYS A 108 0.17 0.27 -23.51
CA LYS A 108 0.99 -0.92 -23.25
C LYS A 108 2.02 -1.12 -24.37
N GLU A 109 1.59 -0.91 -25.63
CA GLU A 109 2.48 -1.00 -26.78
C GLU A 109 3.57 0.08 -26.74
N GLN A 110 3.21 1.32 -26.43
CA GLN A 110 4.15 2.43 -26.27
C GLN A 110 5.23 2.14 -25.21
N GLU A 111 4.84 1.64 -24.03
CA GLU A 111 5.80 1.26 -22.98
C GLU A 111 6.69 0.09 -23.45
N SER A 112 6.12 -0.88 -24.15
CA SER A 112 6.85 -2.07 -24.62
C SER A 112 7.88 -1.74 -25.70
N ARG A 113 7.59 -0.78 -26.57
CA ARG A 113 8.48 -0.30 -27.65
C ARG A 113 9.56 0.66 -27.15
N SER A 114 9.40 1.26 -26.00
CA SER A 114 10.40 2.19 -25.45
C SER A 114 11.56 1.43 -24.81
N ASP A 115 12.73 1.48 -25.41
CA ASP A 115 13.97 0.91 -24.83
C ASP A 115 14.29 1.54 -23.48
N HIS A 116 14.05 2.83 -23.31
CA HIS A 116 14.24 3.51 -22.04
C HIS A 116 13.37 2.91 -20.93
N LEU A 117 12.06 2.77 -21.18
CA LEU A 117 11.14 2.22 -20.17
C LEU A 117 11.31 0.72 -19.97
N SER A 118 11.48 -0.05 -21.06
CA SER A 118 11.51 -1.51 -21.00
C SER A 118 12.84 -2.08 -20.51
N LYS A 119 13.99 -1.48 -20.89
CA LYS A 119 15.33 -1.99 -20.59
C LYS A 119 16.00 -1.22 -19.45
N LYS A 120 15.97 0.14 -19.49
CA LYS A 120 16.67 0.97 -18.50
C LYS A 120 15.89 1.13 -17.21
N VAL A 121 14.60 1.50 -17.27
CA VAL A 121 13.76 1.69 -16.08
C VAL A 121 13.22 0.37 -15.53
N GLY A 122 12.98 -0.61 -16.39
CA GLY A 122 12.40 -1.88 -16.02
C GLY A 122 10.87 -1.81 -15.78
N SER A 123 10.16 -1.05 -16.63
CA SER A 123 8.67 -0.92 -16.57
C SER A 123 7.97 -2.28 -16.54
N THR A 124 6.82 -2.33 -15.90
CA THR A 124 5.89 -3.47 -15.92
C THR A 124 5.20 -3.66 -17.28
N LYS A 125 5.32 -2.69 -18.18
CA LYS A 125 4.63 -2.62 -19.48
C LYS A 125 3.11 -2.68 -19.38
N SER A 126 2.58 -2.18 -18.26
CA SER A 126 1.13 -2.13 -18.01
C SER A 126 0.44 -0.92 -18.64
N GLY A 127 1.18 -0.03 -19.32
CA GLY A 127 0.65 1.16 -19.98
C GLY A 127 0.31 2.33 -19.05
N VAL A 128 0.60 2.21 -17.76
CA VAL A 128 0.21 3.20 -16.75
C VAL A 128 0.99 4.50 -16.91
N GLY A 129 2.29 4.42 -17.22
CA GLY A 129 3.12 5.61 -17.45
C GLY A 129 2.64 6.43 -18.63
N ALA A 130 2.37 5.78 -19.77
CA ALA A 130 1.84 6.42 -20.96
C ALA A 130 0.44 7.03 -20.70
N CYS A 131 -0.43 6.32 -19.99
CA CYS A 131 -1.76 6.81 -19.60
C CYS A 131 -1.67 8.06 -18.71
N ASN A 132 -0.79 8.06 -17.71
CA ASN A 132 -0.57 9.22 -16.84
C ASN A 132 -0.01 10.43 -17.61
N ALA A 133 0.88 10.20 -18.59
CA ALA A 133 1.39 11.26 -19.46
C ALA A 133 0.25 11.90 -20.28
N GLU A 134 -0.61 11.08 -20.89
CA GLU A 134 -1.79 11.58 -21.61
C GLU A 134 -2.78 12.30 -20.71
N ARG A 135 -2.97 11.80 -19.46
CA ARG A 135 -3.80 12.51 -18.47
C ARG A 135 -3.26 13.90 -18.19
N ALA A 136 -1.93 14.03 -18.01
CA ALA A 136 -1.27 15.32 -17.80
C ALA A 136 -1.41 16.24 -19.01
N LEU A 137 -1.43 15.69 -20.24
CA LEU A 137 -1.69 16.42 -21.48
C LEU A 137 -3.18 16.69 -21.73
N ARG A 138 -4.10 16.20 -20.90
CA ARG A 138 -5.57 16.32 -21.00
C ARG A 138 -6.15 15.60 -22.24
N MET A 139 -5.52 14.51 -22.67
CA MET A 139 -5.92 13.73 -23.85
C MET A 139 -6.46 12.34 -23.51
N ALA A 140 -6.26 11.87 -22.27
CA ALA A 140 -6.69 10.55 -21.85
C ALA A 140 -8.21 10.39 -21.90
N LYS A 141 -8.68 9.22 -22.35
CA LYS A 141 -10.08 8.83 -22.15
C LYS A 141 -10.38 8.64 -20.67
N LEU A 142 -11.63 8.92 -20.29
CA LEU A 142 -12.12 8.79 -18.93
C LEU A 142 -13.09 7.60 -18.79
N ALA A 143 -13.24 7.07 -17.58
CA ALA A 143 -14.08 5.91 -17.30
C ALA A 143 -15.54 6.09 -17.76
N GLN A 144 -16.10 7.29 -17.59
CA GLN A 144 -17.46 7.63 -18.07
C GLN A 144 -17.65 7.46 -19.59
N GLN A 145 -16.59 7.41 -20.39
CA GLN A 145 -16.63 7.25 -21.84
C GLN A 145 -16.57 5.78 -22.27
N ILE A 146 -16.44 4.83 -21.34
CA ILE A 146 -16.24 3.42 -21.63
C ILE A 146 -17.54 2.63 -21.41
N PRO A 147 -18.18 2.12 -22.49
CA PRO A 147 -19.49 1.46 -22.36
C PRO A 147 -19.49 0.26 -21.40
N SER A 148 -18.43 -0.55 -21.39
CA SER A 148 -18.32 -1.72 -20.51
C SER A 148 -18.18 -1.37 -19.02
N LEU A 149 -17.79 -0.15 -18.68
CA LEU A 149 -17.69 0.34 -17.31
C LEU A 149 -18.94 1.08 -16.82
N LYS A 150 -19.87 1.40 -17.72
CA LYS A 150 -21.08 2.17 -17.39
C LYS A 150 -21.82 1.70 -16.13
N PRO A 151 -21.97 0.39 -15.84
CA PRO A 151 -22.64 -0.08 -14.63
C PRO A 151 -21.90 0.24 -13.32
N TYR A 152 -20.62 0.58 -13.40
CA TYR A 152 -19.71 0.74 -12.25
C TYR A 152 -19.23 2.18 -12.06
N VAL A 153 -19.58 3.11 -12.95
CA VAL A 153 -19.07 4.48 -12.93
C VAL A 153 -19.95 5.40 -12.11
N GLY A 154 -19.34 6.20 -11.21
CA GLY A 154 -20.03 7.18 -10.39
C GLY A 154 -19.13 8.29 -9.87
N ASP A 155 -19.63 9.04 -8.89
CA ASP A 155 -18.90 10.11 -8.17
C ASP A 155 -18.36 9.55 -6.85
N THR A 156 -17.20 8.90 -6.89
CA THR A 156 -16.59 8.30 -5.70
C THR A 156 -16.12 9.34 -4.70
N VAL A 157 -15.72 10.53 -5.16
CA VAL A 157 -15.30 11.63 -4.28
C VAL A 157 -16.50 12.14 -3.48
N GLY A 158 -17.65 12.34 -4.13
CA GLY A 158 -18.89 12.72 -3.45
C GLY A 158 -19.32 11.68 -2.43
N GLU A 159 -19.23 10.37 -2.75
CA GLU A 159 -19.55 9.29 -1.82
C GLU A 159 -18.60 9.30 -0.60
N ILE A 160 -17.27 9.48 -0.80
CA ILE A 160 -16.28 9.56 0.27
C ILE A 160 -16.55 10.77 1.17
N GLN A 161 -16.76 11.96 0.61
CA GLN A 161 -17.00 13.18 1.40
C GLN A 161 -18.29 13.10 2.21
N LYS A 162 -19.35 12.50 1.64
CA LYS A 162 -20.58 12.19 2.38
C LYS A 162 -20.30 11.23 3.55
N ALA A 163 -19.59 10.14 3.30
CA ALA A 163 -19.24 9.17 4.34
C ALA A 163 -18.41 9.79 5.47
N LEU A 164 -17.47 10.69 5.16
CA LEU A 164 -16.70 11.45 6.14
C LEU A 164 -17.61 12.34 7.00
N SER A 165 -18.57 13.05 6.38
CA SER A 165 -19.52 13.89 7.10
C SER A 165 -20.45 13.09 8.02
N GLU A 166 -20.73 11.84 7.68
CA GLU A 166 -21.51 10.88 8.47
C GLU A 166 -20.67 10.12 9.51
N ASN A 167 -19.40 10.47 9.71
CA ASN A 167 -18.47 9.81 10.62
C ASN A 167 -18.24 8.32 10.33
N LYS A 168 -18.36 7.89 9.07
CA LYS A 168 -18.06 6.52 8.62
C LYS A 168 -16.56 6.27 8.60
N LYS A 169 -16.19 4.99 8.69
CA LYS A 169 -14.79 4.55 8.62
C LYS A 169 -14.35 4.39 7.18
N ILE A 170 -13.25 5.06 6.81
CA ILE A 170 -12.69 5.00 5.47
C ILE A 170 -11.27 4.46 5.53
N MET A 171 -10.94 3.54 4.63
CA MET A 171 -9.60 3.01 4.44
C MET A 171 -9.12 3.32 3.03
N ILE A 172 -8.03 4.08 2.90
CA ILE A 172 -7.39 4.42 1.63
C ILE A 172 -6.20 3.47 1.43
N GLU A 173 -6.27 2.67 0.39
CA GLU A 173 -5.22 1.72 0.03
C GLU A 173 -4.36 2.28 -1.10
N GLY A 174 -3.13 2.72 -0.78
CA GLY A 174 -2.13 3.16 -1.75
C GLY A 174 -1.46 2.00 -2.49
N THR A 175 -0.58 2.34 -3.41
CA THR A 175 0.14 1.38 -4.27
C THR A 175 1.65 1.59 -4.20
N GLN A 176 2.43 0.62 -4.70
CA GLN A 176 3.90 0.62 -4.72
C GLN A 176 4.51 0.87 -3.33
N GLY A 177 5.57 1.68 -3.25
CA GLY A 177 6.25 2.07 -2.03
C GLY A 177 6.85 3.46 -2.17
N THR A 178 7.17 4.08 -1.05
CA THR A 178 7.62 5.48 -0.94
C THR A 178 8.76 5.83 -1.90
N PHE A 179 9.74 4.93 -2.09
CA PHE A 179 10.90 5.20 -2.95
C PHE A 179 10.72 4.80 -4.41
N LEU A 180 9.50 4.41 -4.80
CA LEU A 180 9.06 4.39 -6.19
C LEU A 180 8.29 5.65 -6.59
N SER A 181 8.13 6.62 -5.70
CA SER A 181 7.53 7.93 -5.99
C SER A 181 8.31 8.64 -7.10
N LEU A 182 7.57 9.26 -8.03
CA LEU A 182 8.12 10.07 -9.10
C LEU A 182 8.98 11.23 -8.59
N TYR A 183 8.62 11.80 -7.42
CA TYR A 183 9.25 12.97 -6.82
C TYR A 183 10.25 12.66 -5.71
N HIS A 184 10.01 11.60 -4.95
CA HIS A 184 10.79 11.27 -3.75
C HIS A 184 11.62 10.00 -3.89
N GLY A 185 11.45 9.29 -5.00
CA GLY A 185 12.15 8.03 -5.27
C GLY A 185 13.49 8.20 -5.99
N THR A 186 14.04 7.09 -6.43
CA THR A 186 15.35 7.00 -7.09
C THR A 186 15.23 7.20 -8.61
N TYR A 187 14.82 8.40 -9.04
CA TYR A 187 14.64 8.75 -10.45
C TYR A 187 15.89 8.39 -11.29
N PRO A 188 15.75 7.79 -12.49
CA PRO A 188 14.53 7.50 -13.23
C PRO A 188 13.86 6.15 -12.90
N TYR A 189 14.36 5.41 -11.92
CA TYR A 189 13.88 4.08 -11.52
C TYR A 189 12.69 4.17 -10.56
N VAL A 190 11.63 4.80 -11.01
CA VAL A 190 10.42 5.13 -10.23
C VAL A 190 9.16 4.80 -11.03
N THR A 191 8.01 4.85 -10.39
CA THR A 191 6.72 4.82 -11.08
C THR A 191 6.33 6.20 -11.63
N SER A 192 5.25 6.28 -12.37
CA SER A 192 4.82 7.49 -13.08
C SER A 192 3.97 8.46 -12.24
N LYS A 193 3.88 8.22 -10.93
CA LYS A 193 3.14 9.07 -9.98
C LYS A 193 3.88 9.15 -8.65
N ASP A 194 3.47 10.10 -7.81
CA ASP A 194 3.80 10.05 -6.39
C ASP A 194 3.04 8.90 -5.69
N THR A 195 3.70 8.27 -4.70
CA THR A 195 3.22 7.09 -3.98
C THR A 195 3.18 7.30 -2.47
N THR A 196 3.27 8.55 -2.03
CA THR A 196 3.15 8.94 -0.62
C THR A 196 1.68 8.92 -0.15
N ALA A 197 1.49 8.98 1.16
CA ALA A 197 0.16 9.09 1.76
C ALA A 197 -0.60 10.33 1.28
N SER A 198 0.10 11.46 1.12
CA SER A 198 -0.48 12.70 0.57
C SER A 198 -1.01 12.52 -0.85
N ALA A 199 -0.26 11.80 -1.69
CA ALA A 199 -0.70 11.49 -3.05
C ALA A 199 -1.90 10.53 -3.06
N ALA A 200 -1.90 9.51 -2.20
CA ALA A 200 -3.04 8.60 -2.08
C ALA A 200 -4.33 9.35 -1.66
N CYS A 201 -4.22 10.32 -0.75
CA CYS A 201 -5.34 11.20 -0.38
C CYS A 201 -5.82 12.06 -1.55
N ALA A 202 -4.90 12.70 -2.28
CA ALA A 202 -5.23 13.49 -3.46
C ALA A 202 -5.91 12.67 -4.55
N ASP A 203 -5.48 11.42 -4.74
CA ASP A 203 -6.04 10.49 -5.72
C ASP A 203 -7.50 10.10 -5.44
N VAL A 204 -7.97 10.24 -4.21
CA VAL A 204 -9.33 9.85 -3.79
C VAL A 204 -10.17 11.05 -3.32
N GLY A 205 -9.63 12.27 -3.42
CA GLY A 205 -10.33 13.49 -3.05
C GLY A 205 -10.50 13.70 -1.54
N VAL A 206 -9.57 13.19 -0.72
CA VAL A 206 -9.54 13.40 0.74
C VAL A 206 -8.55 14.50 1.10
N GLY A 207 -8.99 15.49 1.88
CA GLY A 207 -8.14 16.57 2.36
C GLY A 207 -7.18 16.10 3.46
N PRO A 208 -6.00 16.74 3.62
CA PRO A 208 -4.99 16.29 4.57
C PRO A 208 -5.44 16.30 6.03
N THR A 209 -6.34 17.22 6.40
CA THR A 209 -6.89 17.33 7.76
C THR A 209 -8.03 16.36 8.07
N GLN A 210 -8.47 15.57 7.07
CA GLN A 210 -9.49 14.54 7.22
C GLN A 210 -8.90 13.16 7.54
N VAL A 211 -7.55 13.05 7.54
CA VAL A 211 -6.83 11.81 7.81
C VAL A 211 -6.51 11.72 9.30
N ASP A 212 -6.93 10.62 9.93
CA ASP A 212 -6.65 10.35 11.35
C ASP A 212 -5.39 9.50 11.53
N GLU A 213 -5.15 8.54 10.62
CA GLU A 213 -4.05 7.58 10.74
C GLU A 213 -3.35 7.35 9.40
N VAL A 214 -2.02 7.25 9.46
CA VAL A 214 -1.19 6.84 8.33
C VAL A 214 -0.37 5.62 8.75
N ILE A 215 -0.66 4.48 8.15
CA ILE A 215 0.06 3.22 8.37
C ILE A 215 1.09 3.05 7.25
N VAL A 216 2.36 3.16 7.60
CA VAL A 216 3.45 2.83 6.68
C VAL A 216 3.84 1.37 6.87
N ILE A 217 3.81 0.61 5.78
CA ILE A 217 4.13 -0.82 5.82
C ILE A 217 5.57 -1.03 5.40
N PHE A 218 6.33 -1.71 6.25
CA PHE A 218 7.66 -2.21 5.95
C PHE A 218 7.65 -3.74 5.90
N LYS A 219 8.55 -4.29 5.11
CA LYS A 219 8.93 -5.69 5.17
C LYS A 219 10.20 -5.82 6.02
N ALA A 220 10.37 -6.91 6.76
CA ALA A 220 11.50 -7.14 7.65
C ALA A 220 12.88 -7.13 6.95
N TYR A 221 12.89 -7.09 5.61
CA TYR A 221 14.04 -6.87 4.75
C TYR A 221 13.58 -6.09 3.51
N VAL A 222 14.49 -5.45 2.81
CA VAL A 222 14.15 -4.66 1.62
C VAL A 222 14.16 -5.55 0.38
N THR A 223 13.17 -5.40 -0.51
CA THR A 223 13.22 -6.00 -1.84
C THR A 223 12.87 -4.97 -2.90
N ARG A 224 13.42 -5.15 -4.10
CA ARG A 224 13.18 -4.28 -5.24
C ARG A 224 13.03 -5.08 -6.52
N VAL A 225 11.93 -4.83 -7.26
CA VAL A 225 11.76 -5.30 -8.64
C VAL A 225 12.29 -4.22 -9.58
N GLY A 226 12.91 -4.65 -10.68
CA GLY A 226 13.48 -3.72 -11.67
C GLY A 226 14.83 -3.13 -11.28
N GLU A 227 15.22 -2.13 -12.04
CA GLU A 227 16.53 -1.52 -11.95
C GLU A 227 16.62 -0.43 -10.87
N GLY A 228 17.80 0.16 -10.73
CA GLY A 228 18.07 1.24 -9.79
C GLY A 228 18.77 0.78 -8.51
N PRO A 229 19.26 1.73 -7.69
CA PRO A 229 20.08 1.44 -6.53
C PRO A 229 19.34 0.68 -5.45
N LEU A 230 20.04 -0.27 -4.82
CA LEU A 230 19.59 -0.98 -3.62
C LEU A 230 20.81 -1.10 -2.71
N GLU A 231 20.90 -0.23 -1.70
CA GLU A 231 22.02 -0.23 -0.76
C GLU A 231 22.06 -1.55 0.04
N GLY A 232 23.25 -2.13 0.18
CA GLY A 232 23.41 -3.42 0.86
C GLY A 232 22.81 -4.61 0.12
N GLN A 233 22.59 -4.49 -1.21
CA GLN A 233 22.09 -5.61 -2.01
C GLN A 233 22.94 -6.87 -1.80
N LEU A 234 22.25 -7.98 -1.53
CA LEU A 234 22.86 -9.30 -1.36
C LEU A 234 23.01 -10.02 -2.71
N GLU A 235 24.03 -10.87 -2.79
CA GLU A 235 24.18 -11.79 -3.89
C GLU A 235 23.05 -12.82 -3.92
N ARG A 236 22.75 -13.34 -5.10
CA ARG A 236 21.59 -14.21 -5.34
C ARG A 236 21.63 -15.48 -4.49
N GLU A 237 22.81 -16.06 -4.33
CA GLU A 237 23.07 -17.25 -3.51
C GLU A 237 22.77 -16.99 -2.03
N GLU A 238 23.13 -15.80 -1.54
CA GLU A 238 22.84 -15.39 -0.16
C GLU A 238 21.35 -15.14 0.06
N VAL A 239 20.66 -14.51 -0.91
CA VAL A 239 19.21 -14.31 -0.90
C VAL A 239 18.49 -15.66 -0.81
N ALA A 240 18.92 -16.64 -1.63
CA ALA A 240 18.36 -17.99 -1.63
C ALA A 240 18.61 -18.72 -0.29
N ARG A 241 19.84 -18.63 0.23
CA ARG A 241 20.22 -19.24 1.53
C ARG A 241 19.40 -18.70 2.69
N ARG A 242 19.02 -17.43 2.64
CA ARG A 242 18.13 -16.80 3.66
C ARG A 242 16.64 -17.09 3.46
N GLY A 243 16.26 -17.73 2.37
CA GLY A 243 14.85 -17.92 2.02
C GLY A 243 14.12 -16.62 1.63
N TRP A 244 14.87 -15.62 1.13
CA TRP A 244 14.32 -14.30 0.74
C TRP A 244 14.01 -14.19 -0.76
N THR A 245 14.14 -15.30 -1.49
CA THR A 245 13.79 -15.33 -2.92
C THR A 245 12.29 -15.06 -3.09
N GLU A 246 11.98 -14.00 -3.81
CA GLU A 246 10.62 -13.57 -4.11
C GLU A 246 10.50 -13.15 -5.58
N PHE A 247 9.26 -13.21 -6.09
CA PHE A 247 8.93 -12.81 -7.45
C PHE A 247 7.86 -11.74 -7.47
N GLY A 248 7.94 -10.82 -8.43
CA GLY A 248 6.96 -9.75 -8.59
C GLY A 248 5.59 -10.30 -9.01
N THR A 249 4.53 -9.92 -8.30
CA THR A 249 3.16 -10.40 -8.54
C THR A 249 2.65 -10.13 -9.97
N VAL A 250 3.04 -9.00 -10.57
CA VAL A 250 2.61 -8.61 -11.92
C VAL A 250 3.54 -9.13 -13.00
N THR A 251 4.85 -9.10 -12.75
CA THR A 251 5.87 -9.35 -13.80
C THR A 251 6.50 -10.72 -13.73
N GLY A 252 6.34 -11.45 -12.61
CA GLY A 252 7.05 -12.71 -12.37
C GLY A 252 8.58 -12.57 -12.25
N ARG A 253 9.14 -11.33 -12.30
CA ARG A 253 10.57 -11.11 -12.19
C ARG A 253 11.05 -11.35 -10.77
N GLU A 254 12.23 -11.95 -10.63
CA GLU A 254 12.91 -12.12 -9.34
C GLU A 254 13.22 -10.75 -8.72
N ARG A 255 13.05 -10.65 -7.41
CA ARG A 255 13.34 -9.44 -6.64
C ARG A 255 14.77 -9.49 -6.11
N ARG A 256 15.49 -8.40 -6.26
CA ARG A 256 16.75 -8.16 -5.54
C ARG A 256 16.41 -7.89 -4.07
N ALA A 257 17.27 -8.31 -3.15
CA ALA A 257 17.03 -8.16 -1.73
C ALA A 257 18.24 -7.55 -1.00
N ALA A 258 17.95 -6.84 0.10
CA ALA A 258 18.93 -6.25 1.02
C ALA A 258 18.40 -6.35 2.46
N PRO A 259 19.26 -6.26 3.50
CA PRO A 259 18.84 -6.11 4.87
C PRO A 259 17.91 -4.90 5.06
N PHE A 260 17.17 -4.86 6.20
CA PHE A 260 16.31 -3.72 6.54
C PHE A 260 17.13 -2.42 6.61
N ASP A 261 16.68 -1.42 5.88
CA ASP A 261 17.35 -0.12 5.80
C ASP A 261 16.66 0.88 6.74
N PHE A 262 17.28 1.14 7.88
CA PHE A 262 16.76 2.08 8.89
C PHE A 262 16.79 3.53 8.40
N LYS A 263 17.73 3.92 7.55
CA LYS A 263 17.84 5.27 7.00
C LYS A 263 16.68 5.56 6.04
N LEU A 264 16.40 4.62 5.13
CA LEU A 264 15.23 4.70 4.27
C LEU A 264 13.93 4.64 5.08
N ALA A 265 13.85 3.79 6.11
CA ALA A 265 12.66 3.72 6.96
C ALA A 265 12.36 5.06 7.64
N LYS A 266 13.35 5.72 8.26
CA LYS A 266 13.20 7.08 8.81
C LYS A 266 12.69 8.08 7.77
N ARG A 267 13.27 8.05 6.57
CA ARG A 267 12.86 8.95 5.50
C ARG A 267 11.44 8.69 5.02
N ALA A 268 11.03 7.41 4.91
CA ALA A 268 9.66 7.04 4.56
C ALA A 268 8.66 7.53 5.60
N ILE A 269 8.96 7.37 6.90
CA ILE A 269 8.13 7.89 8.00
C ILE A 269 7.91 9.39 7.87
N GLN A 270 8.99 10.16 7.62
CA GLN A 270 8.91 11.61 7.46
C GLN A 270 8.06 12.04 6.26
N LEU A 271 8.28 11.39 5.08
CA LEU A 271 7.57 11.74 3.85
C LEU A 271 6.07 11.44 3.91
N ASN A 272 5.69 10.42 4.68
CA ASN A 272 4.30 10.00 4.80
C ASN A 272 3.58 10.58 6.03
N GLY A 273 4.28 11.19 6.97
CA GLY A 273 3.69 11.61 8.24
C GLY A 273 3.11 10.42 9.02
N ALA A 274 3.85 9.30 9.04
CA ALA A 274 3.35 8.04 9.61
C ALA A 274 2.99 8.16 11.09
N THR A 275 1.82 7.65 11.44
CA THR A 275 1.36 7.51 12.83
C THR A 275 1.61 6.12 13.39
N GLN A 276 1.69 5.12 12.51
CA GLN A 276 1.87 3.72 12.84
C GLN A 276 2.71 3.00 11.78
N ILE A 277 3.37 1.91 12.19
CA ILE A 277 4.09 0.98 11.31
C ILE A 277 3.40 -0.37 11.33
N ALA A 278 3.23 -0.97 10.14
CA ALA A 278 2.99 -2.40 9.98
C ALA A 278 4.26 -3.07 9.47
N LEU A 279 4.73 -4.11 10.15
CA LEU A 279 5.91 -4.88 9.78
C LEU A 279 5.50 -6.26 9.27
N THR A 280 5.80 -6.60 8.03
CA THR A 280 5.48 -7.91 7.43
C THR A 280 6.73 -8.78 7.29
N LYS A 281 6.53 -10.08 7.02
CA LYS A 281 7.62 -11.03 6.79
C LYS A 281 8.58 -11.21 7.98
N LEU A 282 8.09 -10.98 9.21
CA LEU A 282 8.90 -11.24 10.40
C LEU A 282 9.22 -12.75 10.53
N ASP A 283 8.27 -13.61 10.14
CA ASP A 283 8.41 -15.06 10.07
C ASP A 283 9.47 -15.56 9.08
N VAL A 284 9.77 -14.77 8.06
CA VAL A 284 10.84 -15.09 7.09
C VAL A 284 12.20 -14.70 7.64
N LEU A 285 12.30 -13.55 8.31
CA LEU A 285 13.54 -13.12 8.96
C LEU A 285 13.84 -13.93 10.22
N PHE A 286 12.81 -14.23 11.01
CA PHE A 286 12.86 -15.03 12.23
C PHE A 286 11.84 -16.18 12.15
N PRO A 287 12.24 -17.39 11.71
CA PRO A 287 11.32 -18.50 11.51
C PRO A 287 10.51 -18.91 12.75
N SER A 288 11.05 -18.66 13.95
CA SER A 288 10.36 -18.86 15.23
C SER A 288 9.13 -17.96 15.45
N ALA A 289 9.00 -16.88 14.67
CA ALA A 289 7.85 -15.98 14.73
C ALA A 289 6.64 -16.50 13.97
N LYS A 290 6.80 -17.57 13.16
CA LYS A 290 5.73 -18.10 12.30
C LYS A 290 4.48 -18.47 13.11
N GLY A 291 3.33 -17.91 12.72
CA GLY A 291 2.02 -18.16 13.32
C GLY A 291 1.81 -17.61 14.71
N LYS A 292 2.76 -16.85 15.28
CA LYS A 292 2.61 -16.20 16.58
C LYS A 292 1.55 -15.10 16.52
N LYS A 293 0.75 -14.99 17.60
CA LYS A 293 -0.38 -14.04 17.70
C LYS A 293 -0.14 -12.96 18.77
N ARG A 294 0.89 -13.09 19.59
CA ARG A 294 1.24 -12.15 20.67
C ARG A 294 2.72 -11.83 20.66
N LEU A 295 3.07 -10.61 21.07
CA LEU A 295 4.45 -10.11 21.07
C LEU A 295 5.36 -10.90 22.04
N ASP A 296 4.84 -11.32 23.17
CA ASP A 296 5.57 -12.08 24.19
C ASP A 296 5.91 -13.52 23.75
N GLU A 297 5.25 -14.04 22.70
CA GLU A 297 5.56 -15.33 22.10
C GLU A 297 6.76 -15.28 21.12
N LEU A 298 7.17 -14.06 20.73
CA LEU A 298 8.35 -13.90 19.87
C LEU A 298 9.63 -14.15 20.65
N ASN A 299 10.65 -14.70 20.01
CA ASN A 299 11.97 -14.82 20.59
C ASN A 299 12.61 -13.43 20.84
N ARG A 300 13.72 -13.43 21.58
CA ARG A 300 14.39 -12.20 21.99
C ARG A 300 14.84 -11.35 20.80
N GLU A 301 15.46 -11.97 19.80
CA GLU A 301 16.01 -11.30 18.62
C GLU A 301 14.91 -10.63 17.78
N ALA A 302 13.76 -11.28 17.60
CA ALA A 302 12.63 -10.72 16.89
C ALA A 302 12.03 -9.52 17.64
N ARG A 303 11.93 -9.58 18.97
CA ARG A 303 11.47 -8.46 19.79
C ARG A 303 12.44 -7.28 19.76
N GLU A 304 13.75 -7.55 19.85
CA GLU A 304 14.79 -6.52 19.75
C GLU A 304 14.77 -5.84 18.38
N PHE A 305 14.56 -6.59 17.30
CA PHE A 305 14.42 -6.03 15.97
C PHE A 305 13.22 -5.10 15.83
N VAL A 306 12.05 -5.50 16.34
CA VAL A 306 10.84 -4.65 16.37
C VAL A 306 11.10 -3.39 17.20
N SER A 307 11.67 -3.53 18.41
CA SER A 307 12.00 -2.39 19.26
C SER A 307 13.01 -1.44 18.63
N LYS A 308 13.99 -1.96 17.89
CA LYS A 308 14.96 -1.14 17.16
C LYS A 308 14.29 -0.31 16.07
N ILE A 309 13.32 -0.88 15.33
CA ILE A 309 12.54 -0.11 14.34
C ILE A 309 11.79 1.03 15.02
N GLU A 310 11.11 0.77 16.14
CA GLU A 310 10.39 1.80 16.92
C GLU A 310 11.33 2.90 17.42
N GLN A 311 12.49 2.54 17.96
CA GLN A 311 13.49 3.49 18.47
C GLN A 311 14.07 4.36 17.36
N GLU A 312 14.45 3.74 16.22
CA GLU A 312 15.08 4.44 15.10
C GLU A 312 14.09 5.34 14.34
N THR A 313 12.82 4.98 14.27
CA THR A 313 11.81 5.72 13.52
C THR A 313 11.00 6.70 14.38
N GLY A 314 10.93 6.46 15.70
CA GLY A 314 10.06 7.20 16.62
C GLY A 314 8.58 6.89 16.47
N VAL A 315 8.22 5.85 15.71
CA VAL A 315 6.82 5.47 15.41
C VAL A 315 6.56 4.03 15.86
N PRO A 316 5.43 3.74 16.54
CA PRO A 316 5.15 2.40 17.05
C PRO A 316 4.89 1.39 15.91
N VAL A 317 5.43 0.18 16.06
CA VAL A 317 5.09 -0.98 15.22
C VAL A 317 3.85 -1.64 15.81
N THR A 318 2.69 -1.33 15.25
CA THR A 318 1.40 -1.75 15.81
C THR A 318 0.86 -3.05 15.21
N LEU A 319 1.27 -3.38 13.99
CA LEU A 319 0.88 -4.61 13.30
C LEU A 319 2.13 -5.39 12.88
N ILE A 320 2.20 -6.68 13.21
CA ILE A 320 3.35 -7.52 12.88
C ILE A 320 2.87 -8.79 12.18
N GLY A 321 3.22 -8.93 10.91
CA GLY A 321 2.90 -10.13 10.11
C GLY A 321 3.84 -11.29 10.44
N THR A 322 3.25 -12.42 10.79
CA THR A 322 3.91 -13.65 11.24
C THR A 322 3.64 -14.86 10.33
N GLY A 323 3.09 -14.65 9.15
CA GLY A 323 2.78 -15.67 8.18
C GLY A 323 2.15 -15.08 6.92
N PRO A 324 1.70 -15.90 5.97
CA PRO A 324 1.18 -15.43 4.68
C PRO A 324 -0.31 -15.01 4.72
N GLY A 325 -1.15 -15.59 5.58
CA GLY A 325 -2.58 -15.28 5.69
C GLY A 325 -2.84 -13.88 6.25
N GLU A 326 -3.99 -13.30 5.94
CA GLU A 326 -4.34 -11.99 6.52
C GLU A 326 -4.51 -12.07 8.04
N GLU A 327 -4.91 -13.21 8.58
CA GLU A 327 -5.04 -13.42 10.02
C GLU A 327 -3.70 -13.62 10.74
N ASP A 328 -2.59 -13.87 10.02
CA ASP A 328 -1.27 -14.07 10.61
C ASP A 328 -0.64 -12.74 11.02
N ILE A 329 -1.26 -12.10 12.03
CA ILE A 329 -0.87 -10.79 12.53
C ILE A 329 -0.90 -10.77 14.06
N ILE A 330 0.13 -10.15 14.66
CA ILE A 330 0.12 -9.64 16.02
C ILE A 330 -0.39 -8.20 15.97
N ASP A 331 -1.58 -7.93 16.54
CA ASP A 331 -2.17 -6.58 16.61
C ASP A 331 -1.93 -5.96 17.98
N ARG A 332 -1.13 -4.91 18.02
CA ARG A 332 -0.74 -4.16 19.22
C ARG A 332 -1.46 -2.80 19.35
N ARG A 333 -2.36 -2.44 18.43
CA ARG A 333 -2.97 -1.09 18.36
C ARG A 333 -3.67 -0.66 19.65
N ARG A 334 -4.37 -1.56 20.32
CA ARG A 334 -5.06 -1.26 21.60
C ARG A 334 -4.10 -0.89 22.73
N ASN A 335 -2.90 -1.46 22.75
CA ASN A 335 -1.87 -1.18 23.74
C ASN A 335 -1.13 0.14 23.44
N SER A 336 -1.04 0.51 22.15
CA SER A 336 -0.35 1.72 21.70
C SER A 336 -1.15 2.99 22.00
N ALA A 337 -2.48 2.96 21.97
CA ALA A 337 -3.35 4.08 22.35
C ALA A 337 -3.12 4.49 23.82
N ALA A 338 -2.89 3.53 24.72
CA ALA A 338 -2.55 3.79 26.13
C ALA A 338 -1.13 4.38 26.30
N MET A 339 -0.19 4.07 25.39
CA MET A 339 1.17 4.62 25.40
C MET A 339 1.23 6.04 24.80
N ALA A 340 0.43 6.35 23.79
CA ALA A 340 0.40 7.67 23.15
C ALA A 340 -0.17 8.77 24.07
N LEU A 341 -1.00 8.42 25.04
CA LEU A 341 -1.57 9.35 26.03
C LEU A 341 -0.56 9.80 27.11
N ARG A 342 0.55 9.08 27.32
CA ARG A 342 1.56 9.45 28.33
C ARG A 342 2.31 10.76 28.02
N PRO A 343 2.77 11.07 26.79
CA PRO A 343 3.49 12.31 26.51
C PRO A 343 2.62 13.56 26.58
N VAL A 344 1.32 13.46 26.31
CA VAL A 344 0.37 14.60 26.36
C VAL A 344 0.09 15.00 27.80
N LEU A 345 -0.04 14.05 28.70
CA LEU A 345 -0.27 14.30 30.12
C LEU A 345 0.97 14.86 30.84
N GLU A 346 2.18 14.53 30.40
CA GLU A 346 3.42 15.12 30.92
C GLU A 346 3.67 16.56 30.43
N ARG A 347 3.26 16.89 29.19
CA ARG A 347 3.34 18.27 28.68
C ARG A 347 2.37 19.22 29.37
N THR A 348 1.18 18.77 29.73
CA THR A 348 0.18 19.58 30.47
C THR A 348 0.59 19.81 31.93
N LYS A 349 1.26 18.86 32.59
CA LYS A 349 1.76 19.04 33.98
C LYS A 349 2.93 20.04 34.07
N ASN A 350 3.76 20.15 33.02
CA ASN A 350 4.88 21.10 33.01
C ASN A 350 4.48 22.55 32.64
N GLN A 351 3.26 22.77 32.14
CA GLN A 351 2.75 24.12 31.87
C GLN A 351 1.98 24.75 33.04
N THR A 352 1.52 23.96 34.02
CA THR A 352 0.79 24.46 35.20
C THR A 352 1.68 24.69 36.43
N GLY A 353 3.00 24.52 36.30
CA GLY A 353 3.97 24.68 37.41
C GLY A 353 4.81 25.97 37.35
N ARG A 354 4.43 26.98 36.55
CA ARG A 354 5.04 28.32 36.60
C ARG A 354 3.92 29.36 36.72
N GLY A 355 3.50 29.60 37.89
CA GLY A 355 2.72 30.70 38.38
C GLY A 355 3.29 31.17 39.73
#